data_c05e18c06f052c9eb738d6ac728e7745
#
_entry.id   c05e18c06f052c9eb738d6ac728e7745
#
_cell.length_a   1.000
_cell.length_b   1.000
_cell.length_c   1.000
_cell.angle_alpha   90.00
_cell.angle_beta   90.00
_cell.angle_gamma   90.00
#
_symmetry.space_group_name_H-M   'P 1'
#
loop_
_entity.id
_entity.type
_entity.pdbx_description
1 polymer ?
#
loop_
_entity_poly.entity_id
_entity_poly.type
_entity_poly.pdbx_seq_one_letter_code
_entity_poly.pdbx_strand_id
1 'polypeptide(L)'
;MSVYNSSVKRDVEAINNLLKGVTPADKDILETPLQQIFYGAPGTGKSHKIKEYLDKNDVSKENIFRTTFHPNSDYATFVGAYKPIMTKQYRYNDSGIKITYKEDDDLVQAKKSAPIVDRTIEYGYVPQAFLNAYVRAYQTEEDVFLIIEEINRGNCAQIFGDLFQLLDRGGDGKSSYTIKAGADIKTYLEEKLGSENEGITNGELCLPNNLHILATMNTSDQSLFPIDSAFKRRWDWKYIKISNGYEKGDDGEYLKDAEGNKIPLGWEIDIKDKDGNNYDWWQFLQKINSIINYMTASADKQLGYFFCKAIDKKISADVFVNKVLFYLWNDVFKDYAIDEGSLFTYKKDGSEDPIDITFPNFYDEDGNVDASTVSEFIENVMAWSNEDVK
;
A
#
# COMPACT_ATOMS: atom_id res chain seq x y z
N MET A 1 -50.97 29.09 3.68
CA MET A 1 -49.84 28.34 4.30
C MET A 1 -50.10 26.84 4.52
N SER A 2 -51.26 26.28 4.24
CA SER A 2 -51.58 24.83 4.51
C SER A 2 -51.33 23.88 3.32
N VAL A 3 -51.19 24.37 2.11
CA VAL A 3 -51.04 23.54 0.90
C VAL A 3 -49.56 23.18 0.63
N TYR A 4 -48.59 24.00 1.08
CA TYR A 4 -47.17 23.74 0.91
C TYR A 4 -46.65 22.62 1.84
N ASN A 5 -47.26 22.43 3.00
CA ASN A 5 -46.88 21.41 3.97
C ASN A 5 -47.33 19.98 3.60
N SER A 6 -48.35 19.83 2.75
CA SER A 6 -48.87 18.51 2.36
C SER A 6 -48.09 17.87 1.19
N SER A 7 -47.52 18.70 0.29
CA SER A 7 -46.71 18.18 -0.82
C SER A 7 -45.34 17.72 -0.32
N VAL A 8 -44.67 18.51 0.51
CA VAL A 8 -43.39 18.16 1.12
C VAL A 8 -43.50 16.90 1.99
N LYS A 9 -44.61 16.71 2.74
CA LYS A 9 -44.84 15.45 3.47
C LYS A 9 -44.97 14.23 2.54
N ARG A 10 -45.68 14.37 1.43
CA ARG A 10 -45.83 13.27 0.44
C ARG A 10 -44.48 12.92 -0.22
N ASP A 11 -43.67 13.91 -0.54
CA ASP A 11 -42.38 13.68 -1.15
C ASP A 11 -41.39 13.01 -0.19
N VAL A 12 -41.40 13.40 1.09
CA VAL A 12 -40.65 12.76 2.16
C VAL A 12 -41.14 11.32 2.45
N GLU A 13 -42.47 11.07 2.42
CA GLU A 13 -43.01 9.71 2.54
C GLU A 13 -42.69 8.83 1.31
N ALA A 14 -42.71 9.39 0.11
CA ALA A 14 -42.33 8.68 -1.11
C ALA A 14 -40.84 8.32 -1.11
N ILE A 15 -39.96 9.24 -0.69
CA ILE A 15 -38.54 9.00 -0.51
C ILE A 15 -38.28 7.95 0.58
N ASN A 16 -38.98 8.04 1.73
CA ASN A 16 -38.83 7.06 2.79
C ASN A 16 -39.38 5.66 2.42
N ASN A 17 -40.37 5.58 1.53
CA ASN A 17 -40.88 4.30 1.02
C ASN A 17 -39.97 3.70 -0.09
N LEU A 18 -39.29 4.52 -0.87
CA LEU A 18 -38.20 4.10 -1.77
C LEU A 18 -36.97 3.61 -1.00
N LEU A 19 -36.66 4.24 0.13
CA LEU A 19 -35.56 3.84 1.01
C LEU A 19 -35.86 2.58 1.86
N LYS A 20 -37.15 2.25 2.12
CA LYS A 20 -37.56 1.03 2.84
C LYS A 20 -37.44 -0.26 1.99
N GLY A 21 -37.28 -0.14 0.69
CA GLY A 21 -37.04 -1.29 -0.21
C GLY A 21 -35.56 -1.62 -0.40
N VAL A 22 -34.67 -0.77 0.10
CA VAL A 22 -33.23 -1.01 0.14
C VAL A 22 -32.90 -1.51 1.54
N THR A 23 -32.95 -2.84 1.74
CA THR A 23 -32.18 -3.43 2.85
C THR A 23 -30.76 -2.89 2.72
N PRO A 24 -30.14 -2.39 3.79
CA PRO A 24 -28.71 -2.15 3.77
C PRO A 24 -28.06 -3.54 3.71
N ALA A 25 -27.84 -4.06 2.51
CA ALA A 25 -26.68 -4.92 2.30
C ALA A 25 -25.50 -4.08 2.82
N ASP A 26 -24.73 -4.61 3.77
CA ASP A 26 -23.56 -4.01 4.37
C ASP A 26 -22.83 -3.11 3.36
N LYS A 27 -23.27 -1.87 3.30
CA LYS A 27 -22.46 -0.82 2.77
C LYS A 27 -21.45 -0.53 3.87
N ASP A 28 -20.38 -1.30 3.94
CA ASP A 28 -19.06 -0.74 4.12
C ASP A 28 -18.81 0.18 2.90
N ILE A 29 -19.70 1.17 2.73
CA ILE A 29 -19.33 2.38 2.02
C ILE A 29 -18.28 2.97 2.95
N LEU A 30 -17.02 2.70 2.65
CA LEU A 30 -16.01 3.67 2.88
C LEU A 30 -16.56 4.94 2.22
N GLU A 31 -17.17 5.84 2.97
CA GLU A 31 -17.11 7.24 2.63
C GLU A 31 -15.62 7.48 2.53
N THR A 32 -15.10 7.43 1.31
CA THR A 32 -13.66 7.48 1.10
C THR A 32 -13.28 8.89 1.42
N PRO A 33 -12.67 9.16 2.56
CA PRO A 33 -12.22 10.50 2.87
C PRO A 33 -11.31 10.95 1.75
N LEU A 34 -11.27 12.24 1.48
CA LEU A 34 -10.44 12.82 0.43
C LEU A 34 -8.95 12.54 0.64
N GLN A 35 -8.55 12.30 1.90
CA GLN A 35 -7.18 11.84 2.21
C GLN A 35 -7.16 10.94 3.43
N GLN A 36 -6.62 9.71 3.26
CA GLN A 36 -6.60 8.70 4.30
C GLN A 36 -5.29 7.93 4.35
N ILE A 37 -4.76 7.71 5.56
CA ILE A 37 -3.63 6.83 5.81
C ILE A 37 -4.11 5.51 6.40
N PHE A 38 -3.85 4.41 5.70
CA PHE A 38 -4.04 3.05 6.18
C PHE A 38 -2.78 2.60 6.91
N TYR A 39 -2.87 2.38 8.21
CA TYR A 39 -1.71 2.05 9.03
C TYR A 39 -1.91 0.76 9.84
N GLY A 40 -0.82 0.16 10.27
CA GLY A 40 -0.80 -1.08 11.05
C GLY A 40 0.43 -1.92 10.77
N ALA A 41 0.51 -3.08 11.43
CA ALA A 41 1.61 -4.03 11.34
C ALA A 41 1.88 -4.50 9.90
N PRO A 42 3.11 -4.94 9.57
CA PRO A 42 3.42 -5.50 8.26
C PRO A 42 2.59 -6.77 8.00
N GLY A 43 2.17 -6.96 6.75
CA GLY A 43 1.37 -8.13 6.36
C GLY A 43 -0.11 -8.10 6.76
N THR A 44 -0.66 -6.94 7.17
CA THR A 44 -2.10 -6.80 7.47
C THR A 44 -2.98 -6.58 6.24
N GLY A 45 -2.38 -6.43 5.04
CA GLY A 45 -3.12 -6.26 3.79
C GLY A 45 -3.55 -4.81 3.50
N LYS A 46 -2.83 -3.80 3.99
CA LYS A 46 -3.14 -2.37 3.76
C LYS A 46 -3.34 -2.02 2.29
N SER A 47 -2.33 -2.27 1.45
CA SER A 47 -2.39 -1.99 0.00
C SER A 47 -3.44 -2.84 -0.72
N HIS A 48 -3.68 -4.06 -0.22
CA HIS A 48 -4.72 -4.93 -0.76
C HIS A 48 -6.12 -4.36 -0.52
N LYS A 49 -6.39 -3.80 0.67
CA LYS A 49 -7.67 -3.12 0.97
C LYS A 49 -7.94 -1.91 0.09
N ILE A 50 -6.90 -1.12 -0.22
CA ILE A 50 -7.03 -0.02 -1.19
C ILE A 50 -7.38 -0.59 -2.56
N LYS A 51 -6.70 -1.65 -3.00
CA LYS A 51 -6.97 -2.30 -4.28
C LYS A 51 -8.40 -2.85 -4.34
N GLU A 52 -8.85 -3.58 -3.31
CA GLU A 52 -10.23 -4.09 -3.24
C GLU A 52 -11.27 -2.98 -3.33
N TYR A 53 -11.03 -1.86 -2.67
CA TYR A 53 -11.91 -0.70 -2.76
C TYR A 53 -12.02 -0.18 -4.20
N LEU A 54 -10.88 -0.01 -4.88
CA LEU A 54 -10.84 0.48 -6.25
C LEU A 54 -11.51 -0.50 -7.23
N ASP A 55 -11.24 -1.80 -7.07
CA ASP A 55 -11.81 -2.86 -7.91
C ASP A 55 -13.34 -2.97 -7.69
N LYS A 56 -13.82 -2.88 -6.44
CA LYS A 56 -15.26 -2.94 -6.09
C LYS A 56 -16.06 -1.75 -6.62
N ASN A 57 -15.44 -0.60 -6.78
CA ASN A 57 -16.07 0.61 -7.30
C ASN A 57 -15.80 0.82 -8.80
N ASP A 58 -15.27 -0.19 -9.49
CA ASP A 58 -14.96 -0.16 -10.93
C ASP A 58 -14.15 1.10 -11.35
N VAL A 59 -13.23 1.54 -10.50
CA VAL A 59 -12.42 2.72 -10.78
C VAL A 59 -11.54 2.48 -12.00
N SER A 60 -11.67 3.33 -13.01
CA SER A 60 -10.88 3.25 -14.23
C SER A 60 -9.39 3.31 -13.93
N LYS A 61 -8.58 2.47 -14.59
CA LYS A 61 -7.11 2.46 -14.44
C LYS A 61 -6.47 3.80 -14.79
N GLU A 62 -7.10 4.58 -15.65
CA GLU A 62 -6.64 5.91 -16.03
C GLU A 62 -6.78 6.93 -14.89
N ASN A 63 -7.63 6.65 -13.91
CA ASN A 63 -7.88 7.48 -12.74
C ASN A 63 -7.08 7.03 -11.52
N ILE A 64 -6.17 6.04 -11.66
CA ILE A 64 -5.37 5.52 -10.56
C ILE A 64 -3.89 5.84 -10.79
N PHE A 65 -3.33 6.66 -9.92
CA PHE A 65 -1.92 7.04 -9.92
C PHE A 65 -1.25 6.49 -8.67
N ARG A 66 -0.10 5.84 -8.83
CA ARG A 66 0.57 5.16 -7.71
C ARG A 66 2.02 5.57 -7.62
N THR A 67 2.49 5.81 -6.41
CA THR A 67 3.89 6.08 -6.09
C THR A 67 4.27 5.41 -4.78
N THR A 68 5.56 5.20 -4.57
CA THR A 68 6.11 4.68 -3.31
C THR A 68 7.14 5.68 -2.78
N PHE A 69 7.01 6.07 -1.52
CA PHE A 69 8.03 6.90 -0.90
C PHE A 69 9.22 6.06 -0.45
N HIS A 70 10.39 6.62 -0.54
CA HIS A 70 11.67 6.05 -0.09
C HIS A 70 12.59 7.17 0.43
N PRO A 71 13.70 6.87 1.13
CA PRO A 71 14.53 7.90 1.75
C PRO A 71 15.04 9.00 0.83
N ASN A 72 15.19 8.70 -0.47
CA ASN A 72 15.63 9.68 -1.47
C ASN A 72 14.47 10.34 -2.23
N SER A 73 13.23 10.14 -1.81
CA SER A 73 12.09 10.81 -2.42
C SER A 73 12.10 12.30 -2.03
N ASP A 74 11.81 13.14 -3.01
CA ASP A 74 11.76 14.59 -2.89
C ASP A 74 10.60 15.19 -3.68
N TYR A 75 10.46 16.50 -3.65
CA TYR A 75 9.46 17.23 -4.42
C TYR A 75 9.53 16.92 -5.92
N ALA A 76 10.74 16.85 -6.49
CA ALA A 76 10.94 16.62 -7.91
C ALA A 76 10.52 15.21 -8.37
N THR A 77 10.64 14.21 -7.49
CA THR A 77 10.22 12.83 -7.76
C THR A 77 8.73 12.59 -7.51
N PHE A 78 8.08 13.47 -6.76
CA PHE A 78 6.65 13.38 -6.45
C PHE A 78 5.79 14.27 -7.36
N VAL A 79 6.20 15.51 -7.59
CA VAL A 79 5.45 16.50 -8.37
C VAL A 79 5.93 16.55 -9.81
N GLY A 80 7.21 16.74 -10.01
CA GLY A 80 7.83 16.84 -11.33
C GLY A 80 9.02 17.78 -11.35
N ALA A 81 9.79 17.71 -12.42
CA ALA A 81 10.94 18.58 -12.63
C ALA A 81 11.31 18.65 -14.12
N TYR A 82 12.09 19.65 -14.50
CA TYR A 82 12.77 19.67 -15.78
C TYR A 82 13.85 18.58 -15.81
N LYS A 83 13.77 17.72 -16.83
CA LYS A 83 14.71 16.63 -17.04
C LYS A 83 15.13 16.57 -18.51
N PRO A 84 16.31 16.05 -18.82
CA PRO A 84 16.67 15.70 -20.20
C PRO A 84 15.73 14.60 -20.70
N ILE A 85 15.02 14.86 -21.77
CA ILE A 85 14.14 13.93 -22.47
C ILE A 85 14.69 13.68 -23.87
N MET A 86 14.60 12.42 -24.31
CA MET A 86 15.01 12.08 -25.67
C MET A 86 13.82 12.31 -26.59
N THR A 87 13.95 13.30 -27.47
CA THR A 87 12.95 13.61 -28.50
C THR A 87 13.36 12.99 -29.84
N LYS A 88 12.37 12.73 -30.68
CA LYS A 88 12.56 12.22 -32.04
C LYS A 88 12.27 13.34 -33.02
N GLN A 89 13.29 13.77 -33.77
CA GLN A 89 13.11 14.75 -34.84
C GLN A 89 13.19 14.04 -36.19
N TYR A 90 12.13 14.18 -37.00
CA TYR A 90 12.14 13.66 -38.35
C TYR A 90 12.95 14.58 -39.26
N ARG A 91 13.77 13.99 -40.14
CA ARG A 91 14.44 14.75 -41.19
C ARG A 91 13.47 15.05 -42.33
N TYR A 92 13.52 16.30 -42.82
CA TYR A 92 12.72 16.73 -43.94
C TYR A 92 13.66 17.20 -45.05
N ASN A 93 13.27 17.04 -46.31
CA ASN A 93 13.94 17.66 -47.46
C ASN A 93 13.49 19.12 -47.61
N ASP A 94 14.10 19.84 -48.56
CA ASP A 94 13.81 21.24 -48.83
C ASP A 94 12.35 21.50 -49.25
N SER A 95 11.61 20.45 -49.64
CA SER A 95 10.18 20.51 -49.98
C SER A 95 9.29 20.14 -48.80
N GLY A 96 9.82 19.96 -47.57
CA GLY A 96 9.05 19.61 -46.38
C GLY A 96 8.56 18.17 -46.32
N ILE A 97 9.13 17.27 -47.15
CA ILE A 97 8.78 15.84 -47.18
C ILE A 97 9.72 15.08 -46.24
N LYS A 98 9.19 14.17 -45.41
CA LYS A 98 9.99 13.31 -44.54
C LYS A 98 10.94 12.44 -45.35
N ILE A 99 12.23 12.49 -45.01
CA ILE A 99 13.24 11.64 -45.64
C ILE A 99 13.13 10.24 -45.03
N THR A 100 13.07 9.21 -45.90
CA THR A 100 13.04 7.80 -45.51
C THR A 100 14.33 7.11 -45.88
N TYR A 101 14.62 6.00 -45.21
CA TYR A 101 15.73 5.10 -45.62
C TYR A 101 15.44 4.51 -46.98
N LYS A 102 16.48 4.43 -47.83
CA LYS A 102 16.38 3.80 -49.17
C LYS A 102 16.37 2.29 -49.05
N GLU A 103 15.78 1.60 -50.04
CA GLU A 103 15.76 0.14 -50.09
C GLU A 103 17.15 -0.50 -50.18
N ASP A 104 18.15 0.24 -50.72
CA ASP A 104 19.51 -0.21 -50.89
C ASP A 104 20.41 0.02 -49.66
N ASP A 105 19.92 0.64 -48.60
CA ASP A 105 20.65 0.81 -47.35
C ASP A 105 20.81 -0.58 -46.68
N ASP A 106 22.03 -0.88 -46.19
CA ASP A 106 22.39 -2.12 -45.45
C ASP A 106 21.69 -2.16 -44.07
N LEU A 107 20.36 -2.15 -44.05
CA LEU A 107 19.53 -2.11 -42.85
C LEU A 107 18.59 -3.31 -42.77
N VAL A 108 18.30 -3.70 -41.54
CA VAL A 108 17.26 -4.70 -41.23
C VAL A 108 15.98 -4.33 -41.97
N GLN A 109 15.33 -5.30 -42.62
CA GLN A 109 14.13 -5.10 -43.45
C GLN A 109 13.05 -4.21 -42.82
N ALA A 110 12.90 -4.25 -41.49
CA ALA A 110 11.95 -3.44 -40.74
C ALA A 110 12.22 -1.91 -40.75
N LYS A 111 13.41 -1.47 -41.20
CA LYS A 111 13.77 -0.05 -41.31
C LYS A 111 13.70 0.51 -42.72
N LYS A 112 13.56 -0.35 -43.74
CA LYS A 112 13.43 0.07 -45.13
C LYS A 112 12.15 0.88 -45.29
N SER A 113 12.23 2.00 -45.97
CA SER A 113 11.15 2.97 -46.15
C SER A 113 10.63 3.63 -44.86
N ALA A 114 11.24 3.39 -43.69
CA ALA A 114 10.92 4.11 -42.47
C ALA A 114 11.50 5.54 -42.50
N PRO A 115 10.84 6.52 -41.85
CA PRO A 115 11.39 7.88 -41.75
C PRO A 115 12.73 7.89 -41.00
N ILE A 116 13.67 8.68 -41.48
CA ILE A 116 14.91 8.94 -40.79
C ILE A 116 14.62 9.82 -39.56
N VAL A 117 15.01 9.32 -38.39
CA VAL A 117 14.74 9.99 -37.12
C VAL A 117 16.06 10.24 -36.41
N ASP A 118 16.34 11.50 -36.16
CA ASP A 118 17.39 11.90 -35.26
C ASP A 118 16.89 11.85 -33.81
N ARG A 119 17.73 11.45 -32.90
CA ARG A 119 17.46 11.51 -31.47
C ARG A 119 18.22 12.68 -30.89
N THR A 120 17.50 13.65 -30.37
CA THR A 120 18.05 14.82 -29.70
C THR A 120 17.65 14.77 -28.23
N ILE A 121 18.51 15.32 -27.37
CA ILE A 121 18.19 15.52 -25.97
C ILE A 121 17.72 16.94 -25.81
N GLU A 122 16.50 17.10 -25.37
CA GLU A 122 15.89 18.38 -25.03
C GLU A 122 15.52 18.39 -23.54
N TYR A 123 15.54 19.55 -22.91
CA TYR A 123 15.02 19.67 -21.55
C TYR A 123 13.52 19.94 -21.61
N GLY A 124 12.76 19.10 -20.94
CA GLY A 124 11.32 19.22 -20.81
C GLY A 124 10.84 18.97 -19.39
N TYR A 125 9.70 19.54 -19.04
CA TYR A 125 9.08 19.29 -17.77
C TYR A 125 8.47 17.86 -17.75
N VAL A 126 8.90 17.04 -16.79
CA VAL A 126 8.43 15.66 -16.61
C VAL A 126 7.57 15.60 -15.36
N PRO A 127 6.23 15.55 -15.49
CA PRO A 127 5.33 15.42 -14.36
C PRO A 127 5.49 14.06 -13.69
N GLN A 128 5.23 14.01 -12.40
CA GLN A 128 5.24 12.79 -11.61
C GLN A 128 3.82 12.46 -11.09
N ALA A 129 3.71 11.48 -10.18
CA ALA A 129 2.42 10.92 -9.78
C ALA A 129 1.42 11.97 -9.29
N PHE A 130 1.86 12.93 -8.46
CA PHE A 130 0.98 13.98 -7.95
C PHE A 130 0.41 14.84 -9.08
N LEU A 131 1.27 15.39 -9.93
CA LEU A 131 0.83 16.33 -10.96
C LEU A 131 0.02 15.62 -12.06
N ASN A 132 0.32 14.35 -12.36
CA ASN A 132 -0.49 13.56 -13.27
C ASN A 132 -1.90 13.32 -12.71
N ALA A 133 -2.03 12.96 -11.43
CA ALA A 133 -3.32 12.80 -10.76
C ALA A 133 -4.07 14.14 -10.69
N TYR A 134 -3.37 15.23 -10.40
CA TYR A 134 -3.93 16.58 -10.35
C TYR A 134 -4.53 16.99 -11.70
N VAL A 135 -3.78 16.85 -12.79
CA VAL A 135 -4.26 17.16 -14.14
C VAL A 135 -5.47 16.31 -14.50
N ARG A 136 -5.39 15.00 -14.23
CA ARG A 136 -6.51 14.09 -14.52
C ARG A 136 -7.78 14.46 -13.77
N ALA A 137 -7.67 14.85 -12.50
CA ALA A 137 -8.83 15.24 -11.70
C ALA A 137 -9.54 16.49 -12.23
N TYR A 138 -8.83 17.39 -12.89
CA TYR A 138 -9.42 18.55 -13.56
C TYR A 138 -9.90 18.26 -15.00
N GLN A 139 -9.62 17.08 -15.55
CA GLN A 139 -10.05 16.65 -16.87
C GLN A 139 -11.27 15.71 -16.85
N THR A 140 -11.69 15.25 -15.67
CA THR A 140 -12.82 14.33 -15.50
C THR A 140 -13.66 14.74 -14.31
N GLU A 141 -14.95 14.39 -14.32
CA GLU A 141 -15.82 14.48 -13.14
C GLU A 141 -15.78 13.22 -12.27
N GLU A 142 -15.13 12.15 -12.75
CA GLU A 142 -14.96 10.92 -12.01
C GLU A 142 -13.92 11.07 -10.90
N ASP A 143 -14.01 10.22 -9.86
CA ASP A 143 -13.04 10.19 -8.79
C ASP A 143 -11.67 9.72 -9.30
N VAL A 144 -10.63 10.44 -8.90
CA VAL A 144 -9.24 10.16 -9.22
C VAL A 144 -8.48 9.85 -7.94
N PHE A 145 -7.66 8.81 -7.97
CA PHE A 145 -6.96 8.30 -6.80
C PHE A 145 -5.44 8.42 -6.96
N LEU A 146 -4.82 9.18 -6.06
CA LEU A 146 -3.38 9.17 -5.86
C LEU A 146 -3.05 8.26 -4.68
N ILE A 147 -2.29 7.18 -4.92
CA ILE A 147 -1.94 6.20 -3.91
C ILE A 147 -0.45 6.33 -3.58
N ILE A 148 -0.15 6.56 -2.31
CA ILE A 148 1.21 6.70 -1.80
C ILE A 148 1.51 5.50 -0.91
N GLU A 149 2.32 4.57 -1.40
CA GLU A 149 2.78 3.44 -0.60
C GLU A 149 3.95 3.86 0.28
N GLU A 150 3.98 3.35 1.54
CA GLU A 150 5.05 3.56 2.52
C GLU A 150 5.34 5.04 2.79
N ILE A 151 4.29 5.84 3.06
CA ILE A 151 4.39 7.30 3.18
C ILE A 151 5.46 7.76 4.18
N ASN A 152 5.70 7.02 5.25
CA ASN A 152 6.67 7.33 6.28
C ASN A 152 8.12 6.90 5.95
N ARG A 153 8.37 6.26 4.80
CA ARG A 153 9.73 5.99 4.32
C ARG A 153 10.40 7.19 3.68
N GLY A 154 9.64 8.23 3.36
CA GLY A 154 10.16 9.49 2.86
C GLY A 154 9.91 10.64 3.82
N ASN A 155 10.70 11.70 3.72
CA ASN A 155 10.46 12.92 4.48
C ASN A 155 9.26 13.68 3.89
N CYS A 156 8.07 13.49 4.48
CA CYS A 156 6.84 14.09 3.97
C CYS A 156 6.91 15.61 3.84
N ALA A 157 7.56 16.30 4.77
CA ALA A 157 7.70 17.75 4.72
C ALA A 157 8.52 18.20 3.50
N GLN A 158 9.57 17.46 3.14
CA GLN A 158 10.40 17.73 1.97
C GLN A 158 9.69 17.34 0.67
N ILE A 159 8.97 16.22 0.66
CA ILE A 159 8.31 15.68 -0.54
C ILE A 159 7.11 16.53 -0.93
N PHE A 160 6.28 16.92 0.04
CA PHE A 160 5.10 17.74 -0.22
C PHE A 160 5.44 19.24 -0.37
N GLY A 161 6.46 19.73 0.36
CA GLY A 161 6.78 21.15 0.36
C GLY A 161 5.55 22.01 0.71
N ASP A 162 5.29 23.02 -0.09
CA ASP A 162 4.13 23.92 0.06
C ASP A 162 2.78 23.27 -0.32
N LEU A 163 2.77 22.18 -1.13
CA LEU A 163 1.55 21.39 -1.41
C LEU A 163 0.86 20.91 -0.14
N PHE A 164 1.60 20.84 0.95
CA PHE A 164 1.07 20.51 2.26
C PHE A 164 -0.13 21.38 2.69
N GLN A 165 -0.16 22.65 2.30
CA GLN A 165 -1.27 23.56 2.60
C GLN A 165 -2.55 23.18 1.85
N LEU A 166 -2.42 22.55 0.69
CA LEU A 166 -3.57 22.11 -0.11
C LEU A 166 -4.35 20.96 0.53
N LEU A 167 -3.74 20.24 1.49
CA LEU A 167 -4.39 19.14 2.20
C LEU A 167 -5.44 19.62 3.22
N ASP A 168 -5.53 20.89 3.55
CA ASP A 168 -6.65 21.44 4.31
C ASP A 168 -7.85 21.59 3.37
N ARG A 169 -8.85 20.69 3.52
CA ARG A 169 -10.06 20.65 2.68
C ARG A 169 -11.22 21.42 3.30
N GLY A 170 -11.94 22.15 2.46
CA GLY A 170 -13.19 22.80 2.83
C GLY A 170 -14.38 21.82 2.88
N GLY A 171 -15.52 22.32 3.30
CA GLY A 171 -16.77 21.55 3.32
C GLY A 171 -17.29 21.14 1.93
N ASP A 172 -16.79 21.77 0.88
CA ASP A 172 -17.04 21.44 -0.52
C ASP A 172 -16.06 20.38 -1.08
N GLY A 173 -15.11 19.94 -0.27
CA GLY A 173 -14.07 18.96 -0.65
C GLY A 173 -12.89 19.55 -1.41
N LYS A 174 -12.90 20.84 -1.77
CA LYS A 174 -11.74 21.52 -2.39
C LYS A 174 -10.76 21.98 -1.32
N SER A 175 -9.50 22.30 -1.72
CA SER A 175 -8.54 22.91 -0.79
C SER A 175 -9.09 24.23 -0.24
N SER A 176 -9.02 24.41 1.09
CA SER A 176 -9.41 25.67 1.76
C SER A 176 -8.47 26.82 1.46
N TYR A 177 -7.24 26.51 1.05
CA TYR A 177 -6.20 27.47 0.70
C TYR A 177 -5.63 27.14 -0.67
N THR A 178 -5.24 28.17 -1.40
CA THR A 178 -4.48 28.04 -2.64
C THR A 178 -3.00 28.31 -2.38
N ILE A 179 -2.13 27.80 -3.23
CA ILE A 179 -0.71 28.12 -3.24
C ILE A 179 -0.31 28.60 -4.64
N LYS A 180 0.69 29.46 -4.71
CA LYS A 180 1.25 29.91 -6.00
C LYS A 180 2.04 28.78 -6.65
N ALA A 181 1.71 28.46 -7.89
CA ALA A 181 2.50 27.53 -8.69
C ALA A 181 3.85 28.12 -9.04
N GLY A 182 4.90 27.31 -8.95
CA GLY A 182 6.19 27.66 -9.56
C GLY A 182 6.04 27.86 -11.08
N ALA A 183 6.91 28.66 -11.69
CA ALA A 183 6.80 29.02 -13.11
C ALA A 183 6.66 27.81 -14.03
N ASP A 184 7.43 26.77 -13.77
CA ASP A 184 7.46 25.53 -14.56
C ASP A 184 6.13 24.76 -14.47
N ILE A 185 5.61 24.61 -13.24
CA ILE A 185 4.31 23.95 -12.99
C ILE A 185 3.19 24.76 -13.61
N LYS A 186 3.23 26.09 -13.47
CA LYS A 186 2.24 26.98 -14.06
C LYS A 186 2.19 26.78 -15.58
N THR A 187 3.33 26.90 -16.26
CA THR A 187 3.41 26.71 -17.72
C THR A 187 2.87 25.35 -18.13
N TYR A 188 3.29 24.29 -17.46
CA TYR A 188 2.82 22.93 -17.73
C TYR A 188 1.30 22.77 -17.56
N LEU A 189 0.73 23.33 -16.47
CA LEU A 189 -0.70 23.23 -16.21
C LEU A 189 -1.53 24.08 -17.18
N GLU A 190 -1.06 25.28 -17.55
CA GLU A 190 -1.71 26.12 -18.56
C GLU A 190 -1.75 25.41 -19.92
N GLU A 191 -0.70 24.67 -20.29
CA GLU A 191 -0.67 23.84 -21.51
C GLU A 191 -1.64 22.65 -21.45
N LYS A 192 -1.82 22.04 -20.28
CA LYS A 192 -2.66 20.81 -20.11
C LYS A 192 -4.12 21.11 -19.85
N LEU A 193 -4.42 22.16 -19.13
CA LEU A 193 -5.76 22.48 -18.64
C LEU A 193 -6.34 23.76 -19.29
N GLY A 194 -5.49 24.64 -19.79
CA GLY A 194 -5.86 26.00 -20.18
C GLY A 194 -5.72 26.99 -19.02
N SER A 195 -5.35 28.26 -19.33
CA SER A 195 -5.07 29.30 -18.34
C SER A 195 -6.27 29.72 -17.48
N GLU A 196 -7.48 29.49 -17.97
CA GLU A 196 -8.74 29.82 -17.28
C GLU A 196 -9.28 28.66 -16.40
N ASN A 197 -8.63 27.48 -16.43
CA ASN A 197 -9.07 26.33 -15.63
C ASN A 197 -8.86 26.61 -14.14
N GLU A 198 -9.83 26.21 -13.30
CA GLU A 198 -9.77 26.39 -11.84
C GLU A 198 -8.48 25.79 -11.22
N GLY A 199 -7.90 24.75 -11.83
CA GLY A 199 -6.66 24.13 -11.37
C GLY A 199 -5.41 24.97 -11.51
N ILE A 200 -5.47 26.12 -12.24
CA ILE A 200 -4.30 27.00 -12.43
C ILE A 200 -4.68 28.49 -12.57
N THR A 201 -5.95 28.80 -12.48
CA THR A 201 -6.44 30.19 -12.55
C THR A 201 -5.62 31.09 -11.62
N ASN A 202 -5.22 32.25 -12.14
CA ASN A 202 -4.34 33.20 -11.46
C ASN A 202 -2.95 32.61 -11.07
N GLY A 203 -2.54 31.51 -11.66
CA GLY A 203 -1.31 30.81 -11.32
C GLY A 203 -1.33 30.18 -9.93
N GLU A 204 -2.49 29.79 -9.44
CA GLU A 204 -2.69 29.17 -8.14
C GLU A 204 -3.13 27.72 -8.28
N LEU A 205 -2.67 26.87 -7.37
CA LEU A 205 -3.05 25.47 -7.25
C LEU A 205 -4.14 25.32 -6.18
N CYS A 206 -5.11 24.45 -6.45
CA CYS A 206 -6.17 24.06 -5.54
C CYS A 206 -6.50 22.59 -5.80
N LEU A 207 -6.59 21.73 -4.79
CA LEU A 207 -7.01 20.36 -5.01
C LEU A 207 -8.53 20.31 -5.24
N PRO A 208 -9.00 19.64 -6.31
CA PRO A 208 -10.43 19.49 -6.57
C PRO A 208 -11.05 18.44 -5.64
N ASN A 209 -12.37 18.43 -5.53
CA ASN A 209 -13.11 17.55 -4.62
C ASN A 209 -13.18 16.08 -5.07
N ASN A 210 -12.83 15.78 -6.30
CA ASN A 210 -12.76 14.42 -6.84
C ASN A 210 -11.33 13.82 -6.80
N LEU A 211 -10.34 14.50 -6.21
CA LEU A 211 -9.00 13.95 -6.03
C LEU A 211 -8.84 13.37 -4.63
N HIS A 212 -8.80 12.05 -4.55
CA HIS A 212 -8.56 11.28 -3.35
C HIS A 212 -7.08 10.92 -3.21
N ILE A 213 -6.52 11.12 -2.01
CA ILE A 213 -5.13 10.76 -1.73
C ILE A 213 -5.13 9.68 -0.64
N LEU A 214 -4.80 8.45 -1.01
CA LEU A 214 -4.74 7.32 -0.11
C LEU A 214 -3.28 6.94 0.14
N ALA A 215 -2.93 6.68 1.39
CA ALA A 215 -1.57 6.29 1.71
C ALA A 215 -1.53 5.04 2.58
N THR A 216 -0.44 4.27 2.48
CA THR A 216 -0.14 3.17 3.40
C THR A 216 1.06 3.52 4.28
N MET A 217 1.02 3.02 5.51
CA MET A 217 2.09 3.22 6.48
C MET A 217 2.33 1.94 7.28
N ASN A 218 3.56 1.45 7.27
CA ASN A 218 4.01 0.46 8.25
C ASN A 218 4.43 1.18 9.52
N THR A 219 4.00 0.69 10.66
CA THR A 219 4.32 1.29 11.96
C THR A 219 5.59 0.71 12.58
N SER A 220 6.04 -0.47 12.10
CA SER A 220 7.13 -1.24 12.68
C SER A 220 8.55 -0.80 12.32
N ASP A 221 8.73 -0.07 11.23
CA ASP A 221 10.07 0.24 10.72
C ASP A 221 10.75 1.33 11.56
N GLN A 222 11.90 1.02 12.13
CA GLN A 222 12.68 1.94 13.00
C GLN A 222 13.42 3.04 12.22
N SER A 223 13.61 2.85 10.90
CA SER A 223 14.37 3.78 10.04
C SER A 223 13.51 4.82 9.31
N LEU A 224 12.36 5.17 9.89
CA LEU A 224 11.37 6.00 9.24
C LEU A 224 11.49 7.48 9.62
N PHE A 225 11.04 8.32 8.70
CA PHE A 225 10.86 9.73 8.99
C PHE A 225 9.63 9.94 9.87
N PRO A 226 9.77 10.63 11.01
CA PRO A 226 8.61 10.95 11.83
C PRO A 226 7.67 11.87 11.08
N ILE A 227 6.39 11.52 11.06
CA ILE A 227 5.34 12.39 10.53
C ILE A 227 4.94 13.37 11.65
N ASP A 228 5.08 14.66 11.38
CA ASP A 228 4.75 15.69 12.37
C ASP A 228 3.24 15.82 12.62
N SER A 229 2.85 16.48 13.71
CA SER A 229 1.46 16.61 14.13
C SER A 229 0.63 17.48 13.17
N ALA A 230 1.26 18.47 12.52
CA ALA A 230 0.57 19.32 11.57
C ALA A 230 0.22 18.56 10.28
N PHE A 231 1.09 17.65 9.84
CA PHE A 231 0.80 16.74 8.74
C PHE A 231 -0.29 15.73 9.15
N LYS A 232 -0.15 15.13 10.34
CA LYS A 232 -1.09 14.10 10.81
C LYS A 232 -2.52 14.59 10.87
N ARG A 233 -2.78 15.82 11.31
CA ARG A 233 -4.14 16.37 11.48
C ARG A 233 -4.92 16.56 10.17
N ARG A 234 -4.23 16.54 9.02
CA ARG A 234 -4.83 16.71 7.70
C ARG A 234 -5.29 15.42 7.06
N TRP A 235 -5.07 14.29 7.75
CA TRP A 235 -5.36 12.97 7.25
C TRP A 235 -6.35 12.25 8.16
N ASP A 236 -7.26 11.52 7.55
CA ASP A 236 -8.03 10.50 8.25
C ASP A 236 -7.18 9.24 8.44
N TRP A 237 -7.29 8.63 9.60
CA TRP A 237 -6.46 7.50 9.98
C TRP A 237 -7.28 6.23 10.06
N LYS A 238 -6.93 5.21 9.27
CA LYS A 238 -7.58 3.90 9.26
C LYS A 238 -6.64 2.83 9.76
N TYR A 239 -6.88 2.38 10.99
CA TYR A 239 -6.13 1.24 11.54
C TYR A 239 -6.56 -0.07 10.86
N ILE A 240 -5.58 -0.83 10.35
CA ILE A 240 -5.80 -2.15 9.78
C ILE A 240 -5.37 -3.20 10.81
N LYS A 241 -6.38 -3.71 11.50
CA LYS A 241 -6.20 -4.73 12.53
C LYS A 241 -5.67 -6.04 11.92
N ILE A 242 -4.80 -6.71 12.66
CA ILE A 242 -4.41 -8.09 12.35
C ILE A 242 -5.66 -8.98 12.46
N SER A 243 -5.95 -9.71 11.41
CA SER A 243 -7.09 -10.62 11.32
C SER A 243 -6.70 -11.87 10.55
N ASN A 244 -7.47 -12.93 10.73
CA ASN A 244 -7.31 -14.13 9.90
C ASN A 244 -7.52 -13.80 8.42
N GLY A 245 -6.91 -14.59 7.55
CA GLY A 245 -7.21 -14.58 6.12
C GLY A 245 -8.47 -15.39 5.83
N TYR A 246 -9.31 -14.90 4.92
CA TYR A 246 -10.57 -15.53 4.56
C TYR A 246 -10.66 -15.75 3.04
N GLU A 247 -11.30 -16.86 2.65
CA GLU A 247 -11.57 -17.18 1.26
C GLU A 247 -12.57 -16.19 0.64
N LYS A 248 -12.39 -15.90 -0.65
CA LYS A 248 -13.27 -15.03 -1.43
C LYS A 248 -13.74 -15.75 -2.68
N GLY A 249 -14.99 -15.47 -3.07
CA GLY A 249 -15.54 -15.87 -4.36
C GLY A 249 -15.01 -15.01 -5.52
N ASP A 250 -15.37 -15.36 -6.72
CA ASP A 250 -15.01 -14.63 -7.94
C ASP A 250 -15.61 -13.21 -7.97
N ASP A 251 -16.66 -12.96 -7.18
CA ASP A 251 -17.30 -11.67 -6.97
C ASP A 251 -16.56 -10.77 -5.95
N GLY A 252 -15.46 -11.29 -5.34
CA GLY A 252 -14.68 -10.60 -4.31
C GLY A 252 -15.29 -10.61 -2.91
N GLU A 253 -16.50 -11.18 -2.73
CA GLU A 253 -17.14 -11.30 -1.42
C GLU A 253 -16.58 -12.51 -0.65
N TYR A 254 -16.62 -12.43 0.69
CA TYR A 254 -16.13 -13.52 1.53
C TYR A 254 -17.05 -14.74 1.41
N LEU A 255 -16.46 -15.91 1.16
CA LEU A 255 -17.17 -17.17 1.24
C LEU A 255 -17.58 -17.46 2.71
N LYS A 256 -18.78 -18.03 2.86
CA LYS A 256 -19.36 -18.34 4.17
C LYS A 256 -19.71 -19.82 4.25
N ASP A 257 -19.53 -20.37 5.44
CA ASP A 257 -19.98 -21.72 5.76
C ASP A 257 -21.51 -21.79 5.94
N ALA A 258 -22.03 -22.97 6.28
CA ALA A 258 -23.45 -23.22 6.49
C ALA A 258 -24.04 -22.41 7.65
N GLU A 259 -23.20 -22.03 8.62
CA GLU A 259 -23.54 -21.24 9.81
C GLU A 259 -23.41 -19.74 9.57
N GLY A 260 -22.94 -19.31 8.38
CA GLY A 260 -22.77 -17.92 7.99
C GLY A 260 -21.42 -17.31 8.40
N ASN A 261 -20.48 -18.07 8.94
CA ASN A 261 -19.15 -17.60 9.28
C ASN A 261 -18.26 -17.54 8.04
N LYS A 262 -17.31 -16.59 8.01
CA LYS A 262 -16.32 -16.49 6.94
C LYS A 262 -15.40 -17.72 6.94
N ILE A 263 -15.18 -18.34 5.78
CA ILE A 263 -14.29 -19.49 5.62
C ILE A 263 -12.84 -19.03 5.70
N PRO A 264 -12.04 -19.53 6.66
CA PRO A 264 -10.62 -19.17 6.74
C PRO A 264 -9.81 -19.74 5.57
N LEU A 265 -8.75 -19.05 5.18
CA LEU A 265 -7.79 -19.54 4.18
C LEU A 265 -7.12 -20.86 4.63
N GLY A 266 -6.98 -21.07 5.94
CA GLY A 266 -6.43 -22.31 6.49
C GLY A 266 -4.99 -22.55 6.04
N TRP A 267 -4.12 -21.53 6.13
CA TRP A 267 -2.71 -21.71 5.81
C TRP A 267 -2.01 -22.48 6.92
N GLU A 268 -1.09 -23.35 6.52
CA GLU A 268 -0.27 -24.17 7.39
C GLU A 268 1.22 -23.89 7.17
N ILE A 269 2.01 -24.02 8.22
CA ILE A 269 3.47 -24.05 8.15
C ILE A 269 3.87 -25.48 7.78
N ASP A 270 4.60 -25.68 6.68
CA ASP A 270 5.02 -27.00 6.20
C ASP A 270 6.21 -27.55 7.01
N ILE A 271 6.02 -27.60 8.31
CA ILE A 271 6.88 -28.21 9.32
C ILE A 271 5.98 -29.14 10.14
N LYS A 272 6.51 -30.34 10.47
CA LYS A 272 5.75 -31.38 11.19
C LYS A 272 5.93 -31.25 12.70
N ASP A 273 4.81 -31.35 13.42
CA ASP A 273 4.80 -31.60 14.87
C ASP A 273 5.16 -33.05 15.17
N LYS A 274 5.17 -33.41 16.46
CA LYS A 274 5.46 -34.77 16.96
C LYS A 274 4.45 -35.82 16.49
N ASP A 275 3.24 -35.42 16.14
CA ASP A 275 2.15 -36.28 15.66
C ASP A 275 2.12 -36.39 14.13
N GLY A 276 3.00 -35.65 13.42
CA GLY A 276 3.13 -35.64 11.98
C GLY A 276 2.19 -34.68 11.27
N ASN A 277 1.53 -33.73 11.98
CA ASN A 277 0.67 -32.73 11.43
C ASN A 277 1.45 -31.44 11.13
N ASN A 278 0.96 -30.61 10.20
CA ASN A 278 1.49 -29.27 10.01
C ASN A 278 0.94 -28.33 11.09
N TYR A 279 1.72 -27.28 11.40
CA TYR A 279 1.25 -26.24 12.32
C TYR A 279 0.29 -25.27 11.61
N ASP A 280 -0.80 -24.89 12.28
CA ASP A 280 -1.73 -23.86 11.81
C ASP A 280 -1.09 -22.48 11.88
N TRP A 281 -1.06 -21.78 10.75
CA TRP A 281 -0.44 -20.45 10.63
C TRP A 281 -1.13 -19.40 11.49
N TRP A 282 -2.47 -19.42 11.55
CA TRP A 282 -3.19 -18.42 12.33
C TRP A 282 -3.02 -18.62 13.83
N GLN A 283 -3.02 -19.84 14.30
CA GLN A 283 -2.75 -20.16 15.71
C GLN A 283 -1.33 -19.72 16.10
N PHE A 284 -0.32 -20.01 15.26
CA PHE A 284 1.04 -19.54 15.47
C PHE A 284 1.10 -18.02 15.54
N LEU A 285 0.46 -17.32 14.60
CA LEU A 285 0.42 -15.84 14.56
C LEU A 285 -0.20 -15.25 15.82
N GLN A 286 -1.33 -15.79 16.27
CA GLN A 286 -1.98 -15.31 17.48
C GLN A 286 -1.05 -15.42 18.69
N LYS A 287 -0.35 -16.55 18.79
CA LYS A 287 0.54 -16.83 19.92
C LYS A 287 1.79 -15.96 19.89
N ILE A 288 2.50 -15.93 18.76
CA ILE A 288 3.73 -15.11 18.63
C ILE A 288 3.43 -13.61 18.79
N ASN A 289 2.31 -13.11 18.26
CA ASN A 289 1.91 -11.72 18.44
C ASN A 289 1.57 -11.38 19.90
N SER A 290 1.00 -12.33 20.67
CA SER A 290 0.81 -12.17 22.11
C SER A 290 2.15 -12.01 22.83
N ILE A 291 3.14 -12.86 22.48
CA ILE A 291 4.50 -12.80 23.04
C ILE A 291 5.19 -11.50 22.66
N ILE A 292 5.13 -11.10 21.40
CA ILE A 292 5.69 -9.81 20.92
C ILE A 292 5.13 -8.66 21.74
N ASN A 293 3.82 -8.60 21.90
CA ASN A 293 3.18 -7.53 22.67
C ASN A 293 3.60 -7.54 24.15
N TYR A 294 3.72 -8.72 24.74
CA TYR A 294 4.17 -8.85 26.12
C TYR A 294 5.62 -8.38 26.30
N MET A 295 6.54 -8.90 25.48
CA MET A 295 7.97 -8.65 25.62
C MET A 295 8.39 -7.26 25.18
N THR A 296 7.77 -6.72 24.10
CA THR A 296 8.22 -5.47 23.48
C THR A 296 7.34 -4.27 23.82
N ALA A 297 6.15 -4.51 24.37
CA ALA A 297 5.09 -3.51 24.55
C ALA A 297 4.76 -2.74 23.24
N SER A 298 5.08 -3.32 22.07
CA SER A 298 4.92 -2.70 20.76
C SER A 298 4.01 -3.53 19.86
N ALA A 299 2.81 -3.04 19.63
CA ALA A 299 1.89 -3.64 18.65
C ALA A 299 2.42 -3.51 17.22
N ASP A 300 3.36 -2.62 16.98
CA ASP A 300 3.92 -2.33 15.66
C ASP A 300 4.81 -3.46 15.15
N LYS A 301 5.49 -4.16 16.06
CA LYS A 301 6.36 -5.30 15.75
C LYS A 301 5.60 -6.61 15.48
N GLN A 302 4.28 -6.61 15.63
CA GLN A 302 3.44 -7.78 15.36
C GLN A 302 3.39 -8.14 13.88
N LEU A 303 3.03 -9.39 13.58
CA LEU A 303 2.94 -9.95 12.24
C LEU A 303 1.48 -10.03 11.78
N GLY A 304 1.20 -9.55 10.57
CA GLY A 304 -0.09 -9.76 9.92
C GLY A 304 -0.17 -11.11 9.20
N TYR A 305 -1.38 -11.55 8.87
CA TYR A 305 -1.62 -12.84 8.22
C TYR A 305 -0.86 -13.01 6.91
N PHE A 306 -0.75 -11.94 6.13
CA PHE A 306 -0.09 -11.91 4.81
C PHE A 306 1.39 -11.47 4.88
N PHE A 307 2.04 -11.65 6.02
CA PHE A 307 3.46 -11.36 6.18
C PHE A 307 4.34 -12.20 5.24
N CYS A 308 3.96 -13.45 5.02
CA CYS A 308 4.52 -14.34 4.00
C CYS A 308 3.43 -14.83 3.04
N LYS A 309 3.82 -15.53 1.99
CA LYS A 309 2.90 -16.14 1.03
C LYS A 309 2.88 -17.66 1.21
N ALA A 310 1.68 -18.21 1.17
CA ALA A 310 1.49 -19.65 1.04
C ALA A 310 1.31 -20.05 -0.43
N ILE A 311 1.78 -21.22 -0.81
CA ILE A 311 1.50 -21.90 -2.08
C ILE A 311 0.70 -23.14 -1.72
N ASP A 312 -0.43 -23.35 -2.35
CA ASP A 312 -1.34 -24.47 -2.05
C ASP A 312 -1.67 -24.57 -0.54
N LYS A 313 -1.94 -23.41 0.08
CA LYS A 313 -2.21 -23.25 1.51
C LYS A 313 -1.02 -23.57 2.44
N LYS A 314 0.18 -23.83 1.90
CA LYS A 314 1.37 -24.17 2.68
C LYS A 314 2.42 -23.05 2.60
N ILE A 315 2.97 -22.71 3.76
CA ILE A 315 4.15 -21.88 3.93
C ILE A 315 5.34 -22.81 4.03
N SER A 316 6.20 -22.86 3.03
CA SER A 316 7.36 -23.75 3.06
C SER A 316 8.30 -23.42 4.22
N ALA A 317 9.06 -24.42 4.69
CA ALA A 317 10.06 -24.24 5.74
C ALA A 317 11.05 -23.09 5.42
N ASP A 318 11.53 -23.03 4.18
CA ASP A 318 12.42 -21.93 3.72
C ASP A 318 11.78 -20.57 3.85
N VAL A 319 10.53 -20.40 3.43
CA VAL A 319 9.80 -19.14 3.54
C VAL A 319 9.58 -18.77 5.01
N PHE A 320 9.25 -19.75 5.85
CA PHE A 320 9.06 -19.54 7.27
C PHE A 320 10.35 -19.08 7.96
N VAL A 321 11.46 -19.79 7.75
CA VAL A 321 12.76 -19.43 8.36
C VAL A 321 13.27 -18.11 7.83
N ASN A 322 13.35 -17.94 6.49
CA ASN A 322 13.98 -16.79 5.88
C ASN A 322 13.18 -15.50 5.98
N LYS A 323 11.88 -15.57 6.28
CA LYS A 323 11.05 -14.35 6.45
C LYS A 323 10.57 -14.19 7.88
N VAL A 324 9.94 -15.20 8.45
CA VAL A 324 9.29 -15.07 9.76
C VAL A 324 10.33 -15.15 10.86
N LEU A 325 11.13 -16.25 10.93
CA LEU A 325 12.14 -16.38 11.97
C LEU A 325 13.23 -15.32 11.87
N PHE A 326 13.65 -14.99 10.64
CA PHE A 326 14.62 -13.92 10.43
C PHE A 326 14.12 -12.57 10.95
N TYR A 327 12.85 -12.22 10.68
CA TYR A 327 12.25 -11.00 11.21
C TYR A 327 12.16 -11.04 12.75
N LEU A 328 11.68 -12.15 13.31
CA LEU A 328 11.61 -12.30 14.76
C LEU A 328 12.98 -12.16 15.42
N TRP A 329 14.00 -12.78 14.83
CA TRP A 329 15.37 -12.73 15.34
C TRP A 329 15.98 -11.33 15.25
N ASN A 330 15.96 -10.71 14.07
CA ASN A 330 16.69 -9.47 13.82
C ASN A 330 15.96 -8.18 14.23
N ASP A 331 14.62 -8.16 14.07
CA ASP A 331 13.85 -6.92 14.20
C ASP A 331 13.00 -6.90 15.47
N VAL A 332 12.58 -8.07 15.97
CA VAL A 332 11.69 -8.14 17.13
C VAL A 332 12.47 -8.39 18.40
N PHE A 333 13.25 -9.46 18.48
CA PHE A 333 13.87 -9.94 19.72
C PHE A 333 15.36 -9.63 19.85
N LYS A 334 15.97 -8.96 18.90
CA LYS A 334 17.40 -8.63 18.89
C LYS A 334 17.89 -7.92 20.16
N ASP A 335 17.09 -7.01 20.69
CA ASP A 335 17.45 -6.17 21.85
C ASP A 335 16.98 -6.80 23.19
N TYR A 336 16.30 -7.95 23.12
CA TYR A 336 15.83 -8.69 24.29
C TYR A 336 16.82 -9.82 24.51
N ALA A 337 17.62 -9.70 25.57
CA ALA A 337 18.61 -10.69 25.93
C ALA A 337 17.99 -12.10 26.01
N ILE A 338 18.75 -13.11 25.65
CA ILE A 338 18.40 -14.51 25.83
C ILE A 338 18.49 -14.81 27.33
N ASP A 339 17.42 -14.52 28.05
CA ASP A 339 17.29 -14.86 29.47
C ASP A 339 16.60 -16.22 29.64
N GLU A 340 16.65 -16.78 30.85
CA GLU A 340 15.93 -18.01 31.21
C GLU A 340 14.45 -17.89 30.82
N GLY A 341 13.99 -18.79 29.92
CA GLY A 341 12.64 -18.74 29.32
C GLY A 341 12.60 -18.19 27.88
N SER A 342 13.76 -18.01 27.24
CA SER A 342 13.83 -17.62 25.83
C SER A 342 13.07 -18.59 24.94
N LEU A 343 12.37 -18.05 23.92
CA LEU A 343 11.75 -18.85 22.87
C LEU A 343 12.79 -19.60 22.02
N PHE A 344 14.01 -19.07 21.98
CA PHE A 344 15.13 -19.61 21.19
C PHE A 344 15.97 -20.57 22.04
N THR A 345 15.34 -21.64 22.52
CA THR A 345 16.01 -22.73 23.25
C THR A 345 15.50 -24.07 22.76
N TYR A 346 16.32 -25.11 22.84
CA TYR A 346 15.90 -26.48 22.62
C TYR A 346 16.50 -27.41 23.68
N LYS A 347 15.82 -28.53 23.91
CA LYS A 347 16.34 -29.59 24.78
C LYS A 347 16.97 -30.68 23.92
N LYS A 348 18.28 -30.88 24.05
CA LYS A 348 18.96 -31.99 23.42
C LYS A 348 18.63 -33.29 24.20
N ASP A 349 18.38 -34.36 23.47
CA ASP A 349 18.10 -35.67 24.06
C ASP A 349 19.17 -36.04 25.11
N GLY A 350 18.71 -36.25 26.36
CA GLY A 350 19.57 -36.57 27.50
C GLY A 350 20.20 -35.39 28.25
N SER A 351 19.88 -34.12 27.90
CA SER A 351 20.26 -32.94 28.66
C SER A 351 19.09 -32.44 29.53
N GLU A 352 19.36 -32.11 30.78
CA GLU A 352 18.38 -31.44 31.66
C GLU A 352 18.28 -29.97 31.39
N ASP A 353 19.38 -29.35 30.92
CA ASP A 353 19.46 -27.91 30.65
C ASP A 353 19.11 -27.57 29.18
N PRO A 354 18.30 -26.55 28.94
CA PRO A 354 18.04 -26.07 27.60
C PRO A 354 19.31 -25.46 26.99
N ILE A 355 19.46 -25.66 25.68
CA ILE A 355 20.56 -25.07 24.89
C ILE A 355 19.97 -23.92 24.05
N ASP A 356 20.67 -22.79 23.98
CA ASP A 356 20.26 -21.68 23.18
C ASP A 356 20.30 -22.01 21.68
N ILE A 357 19.24 -21.67 20.97
CA ILE A 357 19.17 -21.71 19.51
C ILE A 357 19.72 -20.37 19.00
N THR A 358 20.76 -20.43 18.19
CA THR A 358 21.22 -19.28 17.38
C THR A 358 20.65 -19.40 15.98
N PHE A 359 20.57 -18.30 15.25
CA PHE A 359 19.94 -18.30 13.91
C PHE A 359 20.56 -19.35 12.95
N PRO A 360 21.89 -19.59 12.91
CA PRO A 360 22.48 -20.66 12.10
C PRO A 360 21.97 -22.07 12.44
N ASN A 361 21.49 -22.32 13.67
CA ASN A 361 20.99 -23.65 14.07
C ASN A 361 19.67 -24.03 13.38
N PHE A 362 18.99 -23.08 12.72
CA PHE A 362 17.85 -23.38 11.87
C PHE A 362 18.23 -24.00 10.52
N TYR A 363 19.54 -24.22 10.29
CA TYR A 363 20.06 -24.85 9.08
C TYR A 363 20.99 -26.01 9.42
N ASP A 364 20.95 -27.06 8.59
CA ASP A 364 21.90 -28.16 8.65
C ASP A 364 23.28 -27.78 8.07
N GLU A 365 24.24 -28.73 8.08
CA GLU A 365 25.60 -28.53 7.57
C GLU A 365 25.63 -28.25 6.04
N ASP A 366 24.60 -28.69 5.31
CA ASP A 366 24.45 -28.49 3.88
C ASP A 366 23.72 -27.17 3.53
N GLY A 367 23.24 -26.44 4.56
CA GLY A 367 22.50 -25.18 4.42
C GLY A 367 21.02 -25.35 4.13
N ASN A 368 20.45 -26.55 4.29
CA ASN A 368 19.01 -26.76 4.23
C ASN A 368 18.38 -26.45 5.58
N VAL A 369 17.09 -26.11 5.57
CA VAL A 369 16.35 -25.87 6.81
C VAL A 369 16.30 -27.13 7.68
N ASP A 370 16.75 -27.04 8.93
CA ASP A 370 16.58 -28.08 9.93
C ASP A 370 15.16 -28.02 10.52
N ALA A 371 14.28 -28.85 9.95
CA ALA A 371 12.89 -28.93 10.34
C ALA A 371 12.69 -29.29 11.82
N SER A 372 13.62 -30.02 12.44
CA SER A 372 13.56 -30.42 13.85
C SER A 372 13.71 -29.20 14.75
N THR A 373 14.74 -28.39 14.53
CA THR A 373 15.00 -27.18 15.31
C THR A 373 13.89 -26.14 15.10
N VAL A 374 13.34 -26.04 13.88
CA VAL A 374 12.21 -25.14 13.59
C VAL A 374 10.95 -25.63 14.32
N SER A 375 10.68 -26.93 14.34
CA SER A 375 9.55 -27.51 15.07
C SER A 375 9.63 -27.22 16.56
N GLU A 376 10.81 -27.41 17.19
CA GLU A 376 11.02 -27.08 18.59
C GLU A 376 10.77 -25.62 18.91
N PHE A 377 11.25 -24.70 18.06
CA PHE A 377 10.94 -23.29 18.20
C PHE A 377 9.43 -23.02 18.17
N ILE A 378 8.70 -23.63 17.21
CA ILE A 378 7.24 -23.46 17.12
C ILE A 378 6.57 -24.03 18.36
N GLU A 379 7.00 -25.18 18.86
CA GLU A 379 6.48 -25.78 20.10
C GLU A 379 6.71 -24.85 21.31
N ASN A 380 7.90 -24.24 21.45
CA ASN A 380 8.17 -23.25 22.49
C ASN A 380 7.21 -22.08 22.42
N VAL A 381 6.98 -21.54 21.21
CA VAL A 381 6.02 -20.47 20.98
C VAL A 381 4.61 -20.91 21.40
N MET A 382 4.17 -22.11 21.02
CA MET A 382 2.83 -22.61 21.31
C MET A 382 2.64 -22.92 22.81
N ALA A 383 3.66 -23.41 23.48
CA ALA A 383 3.65 -23.74 24.91
C ALA A 383 3.79 -22.50 25.82
N TRP A 384 4.33 -21.39 25.31
CA TRP A 384 4.63 -20.21 26.13
C TRP A 384 3.42 -19.71 26.93
N SER A 385 3.62 -19.36 28.20
CA SER A 385 2.62 -18.77 29.08
C SER A 385 3.15 -17.51 29.77
N ASN A 386 2.27 -16.59 30.15
CA ASN A 386 2.65 -15.36 30.87
C ASN A 386 3.25 -15.66 32.27
N GLU A 387 3.14 -16.87 32.77
CA GLU A 387 3.67 -17.32 34.07
C GLU A 387 5.14 -17.73 33.98
N ASP A 388 5.66 -17.93 32.76
CA ASP A 388 7.04 -18.41 32.52
C ASP A 388 8.08 -17.28 32.63
N VAL A 389 7.63 -16.02 32.73
CA VAL A 389 8.52 -14.85 32.88
C VAL A 389 8.35 -14.26 34.28
N LYS A 390 9.24 -14.64 35.18
CA LYS A 390 9.37 -14.05 36.53
C LYS A 390 10.61 -13.20 36.64
#